data_daee2e75c63f755b6fd852719d64cb03
#
_entry.id   daee2e75c63f755b6fd852719d64cb03
#
_cell.length_a   1.000
_cell.length_b   1.000
_cell.length_c   1.000
_cell.angle_alpha   90.00
_cell.angle_beta   90.00
_cell.angle_gamma   90.00
#
_symmetry.space_group_name_H-M   'P 1'
#
loop_
_entity.id
_entity.type
_entity.pdbx_description
1 polymer ?
#
loop_
_entity_poly.entity_id
_entity_poly.type
_entity_poly.pdbx_seq_one_letter_code
_entity_poly.pdbx_strand_id
1 'polypeptide(L)'
;ESIFINRELSWLDFDSRVLALAKEKTVPLGERIKFAAIFGSNMDEFFMVRVGSLYDQTLLKNNKTDNVTHMTAAEQIAAITPRVAELQAKCDKYFQHLVSALAQEGYKKVDFAKLAKPQEHFWKTYFQRELLPLLSPQIVDSRHPFPFLNNKDIYYIAQLHSKNEGINYGIVPVSSQFERVLFVKDGETTCFAFVEELIAHYAATIFSASTVQKQCLFRVTRNADITVDEGMMDHDVDFRDVMSELLKKRRKLAAVRLQFWPEAPQEIVKFLRDKLVVPADRCYTQTSPLDSGSLFKLAGRISADGGHTALFYPAAKPMQAPAGYDLYTEVRKHDVLLAYPYQSIRPFIKM
;
A
#
# COMPACT_ATOMS: atom_id res chain seq x y z
N GLU A 1 -36.26 1.95 12.41
CA GLU A 1 -34.94 1.97 11.71
C GLU A 1 -33.82 1.76 12.71
N SER A 2 -32.85 0.90 12.41
CA SER A 2 -31.66 0.70 13.28
C SER A 2 -30.85 1.99 13.31
N ILE A 3 -30.48 2.45 14.50
CA ILE A 3 -29.55 3.57 14.70
C ILE A 3 -28.08 3.15 14.47
N PHE A 4 -27.83 1.87 14.29
CA PHE A 4 -26.51 1.30 14.05
C PHE A 4 -26.33 1.00 12.57
N ILE A 5 -25.13 1.23 12.07
CA ILE A 5 -24.68 0.86 10.73
C ILE A 5 -23.72 -0.32 10.78
N ASN A 6 -23.52 -0.99 9.65
CA ASN A 6 -22.56 -2.07 9.56
C ASN A 6 -21.16 -1.61 10.00
N ARG A 7 -20.46 -2.44 10.79
CA ARG A 7 -19.17 -2.11 11.37
C ARG A 7 -18.11 -1.81 10.30
N GLU A 8 -18.11 -2.54 9.20
CA GLU A 8 -17.10 -2.39 8.15
C GLU A 8 -17.36 -1.11 7.33
N LEU A 9 -18.62 -0.75 7.09
CA LEU A 9 -18.99 0.52 6.45
C LEU A 9 -18.66 1.72 7.37
N SER A 10 -18.92 1.60 8.67
CA SER A 10 -18.54 2.60 9.67
C SER A 10 -17.02 2.82 9.70
N TRP A 11 -16.25 1.74 9.55
CA TRP A 11 -14.80 1.81 9.50
C TRP A 11 -14.33 2.56 8.23
N LEU A 12 -14.94 2.30 7.07
CA LEU A 12 -14.66 3.06 5.85
C LEU A 12 -15.01 4.55 5.98
N ASP A 13 -16.07 4.88 6.73
CA ASP A 13 -16.42 6.29 7.03
C ASP A 13 -15.38 6.94 7.95
N PHE A 14 -14.81 6.19 8.90
CA PHE A 14 -13.65 6.66 9.69
C PHE A 14 -12.46 6.95 8.77
N ASP A 15 -12.09 6.00 7.89
CA ASP A 15 -10.92 6.18 7.01
C ASP A 15 -11.16 7.28 5.95
N SER A 16 -12.41 7.53 5.57
CA SER A 16 -12.81 8.69 4.78
C SER A 16 -12.48 10.02 5.47
N ARG A 17 -12.63 10.10 6.80
CA ARG A 17 -12.23 11.29 7.58
C ARG A 17 -10.71 11.44 7.64
N VAL A 18 -9.97 10.34 7.76
CA VAL A 18 -8.49 10.35 7.65
C VAL A 18 -8.07 10.90 6.29
N LEU A 19 -8.66 10.39 5.20
CA LEU A 19 -8.37 10.87 3.85
C LEU A 19 -8.73 12.35 3.66
N ALA A 20 -9.80 12.84 4.30
CA ALA A 20 -10.21 14.25 4.20
C ALA A 20 -9.12 15.22 4.69
N LEU A 21 -8.28 14.82 5.65
CA LEU A 21 -7.15 15.62 6.12
C LEU A 21 -6.07 15.82 5.04
N ALA A 22 -5.97 14.91 4.08
CA ALA A 22 -5.07 15.09 2.93
C ALA A 22 -5.51 16.25 2.01
N LYS A 23 -6.79 16.63 2.02
CA LYS A 23 -7.34 17.76 1.27
C LYS A 23 -7.35 19.06 2.07
N GLU A 24 -7.39 18.99 3.40
CA GLU A 24 -7.60 20.14 4.29
C GLU A 24 -6.43 21.13 4.21
N LYS A 25 -6.71 22.36 3.75
CA LYS A 25 -5.67 23.39 3.52
C LYS A 25 -5.07 23.96 4.80
N THR A 26 -5.76 23.84 5.92
CA THR A 26 -5.27 24.26 7.25
C THR A 26 -4.22 23.29 7.80
N VAL A 27 -4.14 22.09 7.25
CA VAL A 27 -3.11 21.08 7.56
C VAL A 27 -1.87 21.36 6.71
N PRO A 28 -0.65 21.41 7.27
CA PRO A 28 0.60 21.59 6.55
C PRO A 28 0.78 20.55 5.44
N LEU A 29 1.36 20.94 4.31
CA LEU A 29 1.42 20.09 3.09
C LEU A 29 2.10 18.74 3.32
N GLY A 30 3.21 18.70 4.06
CA GLY A 30 3.91 17.45 4.39
C GLY A 30 3.06 16.49 5.25
N GLU A 31 2.25 17.06 6.17
CA GLU A 31 1.32 16.25 6.95
C GLU A 31 0.16 15.72 6.09
N ARG A 32 -0.33 16.52 5.14
CA ARG A 32 -1.35 16.07 4.18
C ARG A 32 -0.90 14.88 3.36
N ILE A 33 0.39 14.84 2.97
CA ILE A 33 1.01 13.68 2.30
C ILE A 33 0.98 12.46 3.22
N LYS A 34 1.33 12.65 4.51
CA LYS A 34 1.28 11.56 5.51
C LYS A 34 -0.16 11.04 5.70
N PHE A 35 -1.18 11.90 5.70
CA PHE A 35 -2.57 11.45 5.81
C PHE A 35 -3.01 10.63 4.60
N ALA A 36 -2.56 10.97 3.39
CA ALA A 36 -2.79 10.12 2.22
C ALA A 36 -2.08 8.74 2.34
N ALA A 37 -0.88 8.71 2.95
CA ALA A 37 -0.17 7.47 3.24
C ALA A 37 -0.89 6.62 4.29
N ILE A 38 -1.39 7.24 5.37
CA ILE A 38 -2.15 6.58 6.44
C ILE A 38 -3.42 5.95 5.87
N PHE A 39 -4.19 6.68 5.06
CA PHE A 39 -5.37 6.16 4.38
C PHE A 39 -5.05 4.87 3.61
N GLY A 40 -4.00 4.88 2.78
CA GLY A 40 -3.65 3.70 2.01
C GLY A 40 -3.16 2.52 2.86
N SER A 41 -2.42 2.79 3.95
CA SER A 41 -1.99 1.75 4.90
C SER A 41 -3.18 1.12 5.62
N ASN A 42 -4.14 1.96 6.02
CA ASN A 42 -5.39 1.52 6.64
C ASN A 42 -6.21 0.65 5.67
N MET A 43 -6.32 1.06 4.42
CA MET A 43 -6.99 0.27 3.38
C MET A 43 -6.31 -1.08 3.14
N ASP A 44 -4.98 -1.15 3.18
CA ASP A 44 -4.26 -2.43 3.08
C ASP A 44 -4.64 -3.37 4.22
N GLU A 45 -4.62 -2.89 5.47
CA GLU A 45 -5.00 -3.68 6.64
C GLU A 45 -6.47 -4.10 6.59
N PHE A 46 -7.36 -3.19 6.19
CA PHE A 46 -8.77 -3.47 6.01
C PHE A 46 -9.03 -4.64 5.04
N PHE A 47 -8.35 -4.62 3.89
CA PHE A 47 -8.46 -5.72 2.93
C PHE A 47 -7.84 -7.02 3.43
N MET A 48 -6.68 -6.93 4.08
CA MET A 48 -5.97 -8.09 4.58
C MET A 48 -6.73 -8.80 5.71
N VAL A 49 -7.34 -8.04 6.60
CA VAL A 49 -7.97 -8.57 7.83
C VAL A 49 -9.48 -8.66 7.68
N ARG A 50 -10.16 -7.52 7.41
CA ARG A 50 -11.63 -7.47 7.44
C ARG A 50 -12.25 -8.11 6.20
N VAL A 51 -11.86 -7.65 5.00
CA VAL A 51 -12.36 -8.24 3.75
C VAL A 51 -11.89 -9.68 3.60
N GLY A 52 -10.66 -9.98 4.05
CA GLY A 52 -10.12 -11.34 4.10
C GLY A 52 -11.00 -12.28 4.93
N SER A 53 -11.34 -11.88 6.16
CA SER A 53 -12.22 -12.66 7.03
C SER A 53 -13.65 -12.82 6.47
N LEU A 54 -14.21 -11.76 5.88
CA LEU A 54 -15.50 -11.84 5.20
C LEU A 54 -15.45 -12.80 4.00
N TYR A 55 -14.35 -12.76 3.23
CA TYR A 55 -14.16 -13.69 2.12
C TYR A 55 -14.15 -15.15 2.59
N ASP A 56 -13.40 -15.47 3.64
CA ASP A 56 -13.36 -16.81 4.20
C ASP A 56 -14.75 -17.27 4.65
N GLN A 57 -15.54 -16.36 5.26
CA GLN A 57 -16.92 -16.65 5.62
C GLN A 57 -17.81 -16.98 4.42
N THR A 58 -17.59 -16.37 3.25
CA THR A 58 -18.34 -16.72 2.04
C THR A 58 -18.07 -18.15 1.55
N LEU A 59 -16.94 -18.74 1.89
CA LEU A 59 -16.57 -20.11 1.52
C LEU A 59 -17.17 -21.14 2.49
N LEU A 60 -17.62 -20.72 3.67
CA LEU A 60 -18.30 -21.58 4.62
C LEU A 60 -19.76 -21.78 4.22
N LYS A 61 -20.26 -23.00 4.38
CA LYS A 61 -21.68 -23.33 4.07
C LYS A 61 -22.68 -22.81 5.14
N ASN A 62 -22.23 -22.01 6.09
CA ASN A 62 -23.06 -21.43 7.13
C ASN A 62 -23.52 -20.01 6.72
N ASN A 63 -24.81 -19.73 6.80
CA ASN A 63 -25.39 -18.40 6.54
C ASN A 63 -25.25 -17.48 7.78
N LYS A 64 -24.04 -17.40 8.37
CA LYS A 64 -23.80 -16.50 9.49
C LYS A 64 -23.94 -15.05 9.04
N THR A 65 -24.76 -14.28 9.75
CA THR A 65 -24.99 -12.86 9.49
C THR A 65 -24.35 -11.99 10.58
N ASP A 66 -24.11 -10.75 10.24
CA ASP A 66 -23.72 -9.71 11.20
C ASP A 66 -24.82 -9.54 12.26
N ASN A 67 -24.44 -9.38 13.52
CA ASN A 67 -25.39 -9.35 14.66
C ASN A 67 -26.26 -8.06 14.69
N VAL A 68 -25.84 -7.00 14.01
CA VAL A 68 -26.47 -5.69 14.06
C VAL A 68 -27.30 -5.39 12.82
N THR A 69 -26.72 -5.62 11.66
CA THR A 69 -27.36 -5.31 10.37
C THR A 69 -27.95 -6.55 9.70
N HIS A 70 -27.67 -7.73 10.23
CA HIS A 70 -28.10 -9.03 9.68
C HIS A 70 -27.64 -9.31 8.25
N MET A 71 -26.63 -8.55 7.76
CA MET A 71 -26.02 -8.78 6.45
C MET A 71 -25.15 -10.05 6.47
N THR A 72 -25.26 -10.85 5.43
CA THR A 72 -24.33 -11.93 5.15
C THR A 72 -22.94 -11.38 4.78
N ALA A 73 -21.89 -12.19 4.82
CA ALA A 73 -20.56 -11.80 4.40
C ALA A 73 -20.52 -11.33 2.93
N ALA A 74 -21.28 -11.97 2.05
CA ALA A 74 -21.38 -11.58 0.64
C ALA A 74 -22.04 -10.20 0.46
N GLU A 75 -23.14 -9.93 1.19
CA GLU A 75 -23.81 -8.62 1.17
C GLU A 75 -22.91 -7.51 1.73
N GLN A 76 -22.16 -7.79 2.79
CA GLN A 76 -21.17 -6.83 3.31
C GLN A 76 -20.11 -6.52 2.28
N ILE A 77 -19.51 -7.51 1.61
CA ILE A 77 -18.51 -7.30 0.55
C ILE A 77 -19.12 -6.50 -0.60
N ALA A 78 -20.35 -6.81 -1.01
CA ALA A 78 -21.05 -6.08 -2.07
C ALA A 78 -21.28 -4.60 -1.73
N ALA A 79 -21.53 -4.27 -0.45
CA ALA A 79 -21.67 -2.90 0.03
C ALA A 79 -20.30 -2.18 0.19
N ILE A 80 -19.26 -2.90 0.59
CA ILE A 80 -17.89 -2.37 0.74
C ILE A 80 -17.31 -1.93 -0.61
N THR A 81 -17.47 -2.75 -1.65
CA THR A 81 -16.82 -2.56 -2.97
C THR A 81 -17.05 -1.18 -3.58
N PRO A 82 -18.29 -0.67 -3.74
CA PRO A 82 -18.52 0.66 -4.30
C PRO A 82 -18.00 1.78 -3.39
N ARG A 83 -18.04 1.59 -2.08
CA ARG A 83 -17.52 2.58 -1.13
C ARG A 83 -16.01 2.71 -1.24
N VAL A 84 -15.29 1.59 -1.38
CA VAL A 84 -13.84 1.58 -1.61
C VAL A 84 -13.49 2.27 -2.94
N ALA A 85 -14.23 1.98 -4.01
CA ALA A 85 -14.00 2.63 -5.31
C ALA A 85 -14.18 4.16 -5.23
N GLU A 86 -15.20 4.64 -4.52
CA GLU A 86 -15.41 6.06 -4.25
C GLU A 86 -14.24 6.69 -3.49
N LEU A 87 -13.77 6.04 -2.43
CA LEU A 87 -12.65 6.54 -1.61
C LEU A 87 -11.35 6.54 -2.39
N GLN A 88 -11.11 5.53 -3.22
CA GLN A 88 -9.93 5.48 -4.09
C GLN A 88 -9.93 6.62 -5.11
N ALA A 89 -11.07 6.91 -5.75
CA ALA A 89 -11.19 8.04 -6.68
C ALA A 89 -10.95 9.39 -5.98
N LYS A 90 -11.37 9.54 -4.72
CA LYS A 90 -11.06 10.73 -3.90
C LYS A 90 -9.56 10.81 -3.59
N CYS A 91 -8.95 9.68 -3.23
CA CYS A 91 -7.50 9.60 -2.95
C CYS A 91 -6.68 10.02 -4.17
N ASP A 92 -7.02 9.51 -5.35
CA ASP A 92 -6.38 9.86 -6.61
C ASP A 92 -6.45 11.37 -6.90
N LYS A 93 -7.64 11.96 -6.74
CA LYS A 93 -7.82 13.40 -6.90
C LYS A 93 -6.98 14.20 -5.90
N TYR A 94 -6.94 13.76 -4.64
CA TYR A 94 -6.17 14.48 -3.61
C TYR A 94 -4.67 14.34 -3.85
N PHE A 95 -4.21 13.17 -4.29
CA PHE A 95 -2.81 12.96 -4.67
C PHE A 95 -2.37 13.91 -5.80
N GLN A 96 -3.19 14.09 -6.85
CA GLN A 96 -2.88 15.05 -7.91
C GLN A 96 -2.78 16.49 -7.38
N HIS A 97 -3.64 16.89 -6.45
CA HIS A 97 -3.54 18.20 -5.80
C HIS A 97 -2.28 18.32 -4.93
N LEU A 98 -1.88 17.26 -4.23
CA LEU A 98 -0.66 17.24 -3.42
C LEU A 98 0.59 17.37 -4.31
N VAL A 99 0.64 16.66 -5.43
CA VAL A 99 1.73 16.76 -6.41
C VAL A 99 1.83 18.19 -6.99
N SER A 100 0.68 18.80 -7.30
CA SER A 100 0.64 20.18 -7.80
C SER A 100 1.11 21.19 -6.75
N ALA A 101 0.73 21.00 -5.49
CA ALA A 101 1.18 21.86 -4.39
C ALA A 101 2.69 21.68 -4.10
N LEU A 102 3.19 20.44 -4.13
CA LEU A 102 4.62 20.16 -3.99
C LEU A 102 5.46 20.83 -5.06
N ALA A 103 4.96 20.90 -6.31
CA ALA A 103 5.66 21.57 -7.39
C ALA A 103 5.85 23.07 -7.11
N GLN A 104 4.93 23.72 -6.39
CA GLN A 104 5.05 25.12 -5.95
C GLN A 104 6.10 25.30 -4.86
N GLU A 105 6.36 24.25 -4.08
CA GLU A 105 7.39 24.21 -3.04
C GLU A 105 8.75 23.68 -3.55
N GLY A 106 8.94 23.59 -4.87
CA GLY A 106 10.19 23.16 -5.47
C GLY A 106 10.38 21.65 -5.60
N TYR A 107 9.36 20.83 -5.29
CA TYR A 107 9.39 19.37 -5.48
C TYR A 107 8.52 18.94 -6.64
N LYS A 108 9.12 18.57 -7.77
CA LYS A 108 8.39 18.20 -8.99
C LYS A 108 8.38 16.69 -9.21
N LYS A 109 7.19 16.13 -9.39
CA LYS A 109 7.07 14.75 -9.85
C LYS A 109 7.54 14.63 -11.30
N VAL A 110 8.38 13.65 -11.59
CA VAL A 110 8.85 13.35 -12.95
C VAL A 110 7.69 12.86 -13.80
N ASP A 111 7.55 13.41 -14.99
CA ASP A 111 6.68 12.91 -16.06
C ASP A 111 7.53 12.24 -17.12
N PHE A 112 7.61 10.91 -17.07
CA PHE A 112 8.43 10.12 -18.00
C PHE A 112 7.98 10.24 -19.47
N ALA A 113 6.77 10.69 -19.73
CA ALA A 113 6.30 10.94 -21.10
C ALA A 113 6.82 12.28 -21.68
N LYS A 114 7.36 13.18 -20.85
CA LYS A 114 7.76 14.54 -21.23
C LYS A 114 9.18 14.91 -20.77
N LEU A 115 10.08 13.94 -20.75
CA LEU A 115 11.46 14.19 -20.35
C LEU A 115 12.22 15.07 -21.36
N ALA A 116 12.96 16.04 -20.85
CA ALA A 116 13.98 16.71 -21.64
C ALA A 116 15.16 15.77 -21.91
N LYS A 117 15.89 15.94 -23.01
CA LYS A 117 17.02 15.07 -23.41
C LYS A 117 18.03 14.79 -22.29
N PRO A 118 18.48 15.77 -21.47
CA PRO A 118 19.41 15.51 -20.37
C PRO A 118 18.78 14.64 -19.28
N GLN A 119 17.50 14.85 -18.95
CA GLN A 119 16.75 14.06 -17.96
C GLN A 119 16.53 12.64 -18.46
N GLU A 120 16.18 12.47 -19.75
CA GLU A 120 16.03 11.16 -20.38
C GLU A 120 17.34 10.35 -20.31
N HIS A 121 18.47 11.01 -20.65
CA HIS A 121 19.78 10.37 -20.55
C HIS A 121 20.13 9.94 -19.13
N PHE A 122 19.85 10.81 -18.15
CA PHE A 122 20.07 10.49 -16.73
C PHE A 122 19.23 9.28 -16.28
N TRP A 123 17.91 9.32 -16.49
CA TRP A 123 17.02 8.25 -16.03
C TRP A 123 17.28 6.92 -16.74
N LYS A 124 17.59 6.96 -18.04
CA LYS A 124 18.01 5.78 -18.81
C LYS A 124 19.29 5.17 -18.25
N THR A 125 20.29 5.99 -17.97
CA THR A 125 21.56 5.54 -17.41
C THR A 125 21.37 4.96 -16.00
N TYR A 126 20.59 5.62 -15.16
CA TYR A 126 20.23 5.13 -13.83
C TYR A 126 19.52 3.78 -13.91
N PHE A 127 18.51 3.66 -14.77
CA PHE A 127 17.81 2.40 -14.98
C PHE A 127 18.77 1.28 -15.41
N GLN A 128 19.62 1.54 -16.39
CA GLN A 128 20.52 0.52 -16.93
C GLN A 128 21.60 0.07 -15.94
N ARG A 129 22.09 0.96 -15.09
CA ARG A 129 23.20 0.66 -14.18
C ARG A 129 22.73 0.18 -12.82
N GLU A 130 21.69 0.78 -12.27
CA GLU A 130 21.29 0.56 -10.89
C GLU A 130 20.09 -0.39 -10.76
N LEU A 131 19.15 -0.40 -11.73
CA LEU A 131 17.95 -1.21 -11.61
C LEU A 131 17.99 -2.48 -12.46
N LEU A 132 18.27 -2.34 -13.75
CA LEU A 132 18.19 -3.47 -14.69
C LEU A 132 18.99 -4.72 -14.26
N PRO A 133 20.21 -4.63 -13.72
CA PRO A 133 20.97 -5.80 -13.28
C PRO A 133 20.35 -6.54 -12.08
N LEU A 134 19.47 -5.87 -11.32
CA LEU A 134 18.83 -6.40 -10.13
C LEU A 134 17.41 -6.90 -10.40
N LEU A 135 16.86 -6.65 -11.61
CA LEU A 135 15.54 -7.11 -11.98
C LEU A 135 15.57 -8.61 -12.31
N SER A 136 14.53 -9.31 -11.90
CA SER A 136 14.34 -10.75 -12.16
C SER A 136 13.07 -10.98 -12.99
N PRO A 137 13.10 -10.74 -14.31
CA PRO A 137 11.95 -10.94 -15.16
C PRO A 137 11.60 -12.43 -15.26
N GLN A 138 10.32 -12.74 -15.24
CA GLN A 138 9.79 -14.09 -15.37
C GLN A 138 8.81 -14.14 -16.55
N ILE A 139 8.99 -15.10 -17.42
CA ILE A 139 8.06 -15.34 -18.53
C ILE A 139 7.05 -16.39 -18.10
N VAL A 140 5.78 -16.14 -18.37
CA VAL A 140 4.68 -17.06 -18.14
C VAL A 140 4.16 -17.51 -19.50
N ASP A 141 4.39 -18.78 -19.81
CA ASP A 141 3.98 -19.44 -21.04
C ASP A 141 3.48 -20.86 -20.74
N SER A 142 3.35 -21.69 -21.76
CA SER A 142 2.93 -23.10 -21.61
C SER A 142 3.92 -23.97 -20.83
N ARG A 143 5.20 -23.58 -20.78
CA ARG A 143 6.30 -24.33 -20.12
C ARG A 143 6.64 -23.76 -18.74
N HIS A 144 6.39 -22.47 -18.53
CA HIS A 144 6.72 -21.77 -17.29
C HIS A 144 5.43 -21.36 -16.56
N PRO A 145 5.16 -21.97 -15.40
CA PRO A 145 3.93 -21.71 -14.64
C PRO A 145 3.89 -20.28 -14.10
N PHE A 146 2.69 -19.83 -13.78
CA PHE A 146 2.49 -18.53 -13.13
C PHE A 146 3.22 -18.46 -11.78
N PRO A 147 4.04 -17.42 -11.55
CA PRO A 147 4.84 -17.32 -10.34
C PRO A 147 3.98 -17.05 -9.10
N PHE A 148 4.51 -17.38 -7.94
CA PHE A 148 3.92 -16.94 -6.69
C PHE A 148 4.17 -15.44 -6.50
N LEU A 149 3.09 -14.68 -6.28
CA LEU A 149 3.15 -13.25 -6.01
C LEU A 149 3.01 -12.99 -4.51
N ASN A 150 3.99 -12.29 -3.94
CA ASN A 150 3.97 -11.91 -2.53
C ASN A 150 2.87 -10.89 -2.22
N ASN A 151 2.40 -10.91 -0.98
CA ASN A 151 1.41 -9.94 -0.50
C ASN A 151 1.99 -8.52 -0.47
N LYS A 152 1.26 -7.58 -1.04
CA LYS A 152 1.56 -6.13 -1.14
C LYS A 152 2.75 -5.75 -2.02
N ASP A 153 3.46 -6.70 -2.63
CA ASP A 153 4.50 -6.36 -3.59
C ASP A 153 3.90 -5.78 -4.87
N ILE A 154 4.64 -4.87 -5.49
CA ILE A 154 4.31 -4.31 -6.81
C ILE A 154 5.01 -5.14 -7.88
N TYR A 155 4.31 -5.34 -8.97
CA TYR A 155 4.79 -6.05 -10.14
C TYR A 155 4.51 -5.23 -11.39
N TYR A 156 5.46 -5.24 -12.29
CA TYR A 156 5.21 -4.88 -13.68
C TYR A 156 4.78 -6.13 -14.44
N ILE A 157 3.78 -6.01 -15.30
CA ILE A 157 3.34 -7.05 -16.21
C ILE A 157 3.23 -6.52 -17.63
N ALA A 158 3.70 -7.33 -18.58
CA ALA A 158 3.58 -7.07 -20.00
C ALA A 158 2.98 -8.27 -20.74
N GLN A 159 2.11 -8.00 -21.70
CA GLN A 159 1.73 -8.93 -22.74
C GLN A 159 2.78 -8.86 -23.84
N LEU A 160 3.46 -9.97 -24.07
CA LEU A 160 4.58 -10.11 -24.99
C LEU A 160 4.15 -10.86 -26.24
N HIS A 161 4.57 -10.39 -27.40
CA HIS A 161 4.42 -11.11 -28.64
C HIS A 161 5.79 -11.57 -29.15
N SER A 162 5.96 -12.88 -29.28
CA SER A 162 7.12 -13.52 -29.91
C SER A 162 6.73 -14.07 -31.24
N LYS A 163 7.61 -13.95 -32.23
CA LYS A 163 7.38 -14.46 -33.59
C LYS A 163 7.11 -15.98 -33.65
N ASN A 164 7.67 -16.73 -32.69
CA ASN A 164 7.63 -18.19 -32.67
C ASN A 164 6.65 -18.81 -31.65
N GLU A 165 6.23 -18.05 -30.61
CA GLU A 165 5.51 -18.63 -29.48
C GLU A 165 4.14 -17.96 -29.22
N GLY A 166 3.75 -16.97 -30.05
CA GLY A 166 2.47 -16.30 -29.88
C GLY A 166 2.47 -15.29 -28.71
N ILE A 167 1.38 -15.27 -27.93
CA ILE A 167 1.19 -14.33 -26.81
C ILE A 167 1.63 -15.00 -25.50
N ASN A 168 2.59 -14.38 -24.84
CA ASN A 168 3.08 -14.73 -23.51
C ASN A 168 2.97 -13.53 -22.56
N TYR A 169 3.20 -13.75 -21.27
CA TYR A 169 3.24 -12.68 -20.28
C TYR A 169 4.60 -12.60 -19.61
N GLY A 170 5.15 -11.39 -19.51
CA GLY A 170 6.35 -11.10 -18.73
C GLY A 170 5.96 -10.43 -17.40
N ILE A 171 6.44 -10.95 -16.28
CA ILE A 171 6.22 -10.39 -14.94
C ILE A 171 7.57 -10.01 -14.35
N VAL A 172 7.67 -8.80 -13.83
CA VAL A 172 8.88 -8.30 -13.15
C VAL A 172 8.50 -7.82 -11.75
N PRO A 173 9.01 -8.45 -10.69
CA PRO A 173 8.82 -7.95 -9.35
C PRO A 173 9.60 -6.65 -9.14
N VAL A 174 8.95 -5.65 -8.55
CA VAL A 174 9.61 -4.42 -8.09
C VAL A 174 10.15 -4.70 -6.69
N SER A 175 11.43 -5.01 -6.60
CA SER A 175 12.06 -5.42 -5.35
C SER A 175 11.90 -4.39 -4.23
N SER A 176 11.64 -4.85 -3.00
CA SER A 176 11.64 -4.03 -1.79
C SER A 176 13.02 -3.48 -1.43
N GLN A 177 14.09 -3.99 -2.04
CA GLN A 177 15.46 -3.49 -1.88
C GLN A 177 15.68 -2.16 -2.60
N PHE A 178 14.84 -1.82 -3.60
CA PHE A 178 14.95 -0.53 -4.28
C PHE A 178 14.46 0.61 -3.40
N GLU A 179 15.15 1.74 -3.50
CA GLU A 179 14.61 3.01 -3.00
C GLU A 179 13.28 3.28 -3.72
N ARG A 180 12.19 3.37 -2.95
CA ARG A 180 10.84 3.52 -3.54
C ARG A 180 10.61 4.87 -4.20
N VAL A 181 11.23 5.93 -3.65
CA VAL A 181 11.13 7.29 -4.17
C VAL A 181 12.53 7.77 -4.51
N LEU A 182 12.77 8.00 -5.78
CA LEU A 182 14.04 8.50 -6.29
C LEU A 182 14.00 10.02 -6.35
N PHE A 183 15.10 10.66 -5.93
CA PHE A 183 15.23 12.12 -5.92
C PHE A 183 16.44 12.56 -6.74
N VAL A 184 16.24 13.58 -7.58
CA VAL A 184 17.30 14.17 -8.41
C VAL A 184 17.18 15.68 -8.35
N LYS A 185 18.29 16.38 -8.11
CA LYS A 185 18.32 17.85 -8.20
C LYS A 185 18.43 18.28 -9.66
N ASP A 186 17.58 19.22 -10.05
CA ASP A 186 17.58 19.89 -11.36
C ASP A 186 17.55 21.41 -11.11
N GLY A 187 18.74 22.00 -10.99
CA GLY A 187 18.90 23.38 -10.53
C GLY A 187 18.41 23.55 -9.08
N GLU A 188 17.50 24.49 -8.86
CA GLU A 188 16.89 24.75 -7.56
C GLU A 188 15.71 23.79 -7.24
N THR A 189 15.27 23.05 -8.23
CA THR A 189 14.12 22.12 -8.08
C THR A 189 14.63 20.73 -7.72
N THR A 190 13.93 20.05 -6.81
CA THR A 190 14.12 18.64 -6.53
C THR A 190 13.05 17.83 -7.28
N CYS A 191 13.47 17.09 -8.30
CA CYS A 191 12.58 16.17 -9.00
C CYS A 191 12.47 14.84 -8.25
N PHE A 192 11.28 14.23 -8.20
CA PHE A 192 11.08 12.92 -7.63
C PHE A 192 10.29 11.99 -8.55
N ALA A 193 10.59 10.69 -8.49
CA ALA A 193 9.91 9.65 -9.22
C ALA A 193 9.70 8.41 -8.34
N PHE A 194 8.65 7.65 -8.59
CA PHE A 194 8.51 6.32 -8.01
C PHE A 194 9.27 5.30 -8.86
N VAL A 195 10.01 4.40 -8.22
CA VAL A 195 10.89 3.45 -8.91
C VAL A 195 10.13 2.53 -9.86
N GLU A 196 8.89 2.16 -9.53
CA GLU A 196 8.02 1.37 -10.39
C GLU A 196 7.65 2.09 -11.70
N GLU A 197 7.48 3.42 -11.67
CA GLU A 197 7.19 4.21 -12.86
C GLU A 197 8.40 4.21 -13.81
N LEU A 198 9.61 4.32 -13.25
CA LEU A 198 10.86 4.25 -14.00
C LEU A 198 11.05 2.85 -14.63
N ILE A 199 10.77 1.78 -13.87
CA ILE A 199 10.81 0.41 -14.38
C ILE A 199 9.80 0.24 -15.53
N ALA A 200 8.56 0.69 -15.34
CA ALA A 200 7.52 0.59 -16.37
C ALA A 200 7.90 1.36 -17.66
N HIS A 201 8.53 2.54 -17.52
CA HIS A 201 8.94 3.35 -18.66
C HIS A 201 10.02 2.67 -19.54
N TYR A 202 11.00 2.01 -18.92
CA TYR A 202 12.08 1.32 -19.64
C TYR A 202 11.88 -0.19 -19.79
N ALA A 203 10.72 -0.72 -19.43
CA ALA A 203 10.48 -2.16 -19.38
C ALA A 203 10.63 -2.86 -20.74
N ALA A 204 10.42 -2.17 -21.87
CA ALA A 204 10.69 -2.73 -23.20
C ALA A 204 12.14 -3.20 -23.37
N THR A 205 13.09 -2.63 -22.65
CA THR A 205 14.50 -3.05 -22.69
C THR A 205 14.74 -4.37 -21.93
N ILE A 206 13.86 -4.69 -20.97
CA ILE A 206 13.92 -5.95 -20.20
C ILE A 206 13.55 -7.14 -21.11
N PHE A 207 12.57 -6.95 -21.98
CA PHE A 207 12.04 -7.99 -22.88
C PHE A 207 12.49 -7.81 -24.32
N SER A 208 13.77 -7.53 -24.55
CA SER A 208 14.34 -7.21 -25.86
C SER A 208 14.13 -8.27 -26.95
N ALA A 209 13.90 -9.53 -26.59
CA ALA A 209 13.60 -10.63 -27.51
C ALA A 209 12.13 -10.69 -27.95
N SER A 210 11.25 -9.86 -27.39
CA SER A 210 9.81 -9.87 -27.64
C SER A 210 9.29 -8.43 -27.83
N THR A 211 8.15 -8.30 -28.48
CA THR A 211 7.46 -7.00 -28.57
C THR A 211 6.45 -6.85 -27.44
N VAL A 212 6.59 -5.80 -26.64
CA VAL A 212 5.60 -5.43 -25.61
C VAL A 212 4.38 -4.84 -26.31
N GLN A 213 3.22 -5.49 -26.20
CA GLN A 213 1.96 -5.03 -26.80
C GLN A 213 1.13 -4.21 -25.81
N LYS A 214 1.01 -4.70 -24.58
CA LYS A 214 0.25 -4.08 -23.48
C LYS A 214 1.02 -4.25 -22.19
N GLN A 215 0.87 -3.29 -21.28
CA GLN A 215 1.60 -3.33 -20.02
C GLN A 215 0.86 -2.55 -18.94
N CYS A 216 1.09 -2.89 -17.70
CA CYS A 216 0.72 -2.08 -16.54
C CYS A 216 1.53 -2.49 -15.31
N LEU A 217 1.45 -1.67 -14.27
CA LEU A 217 1.85 -2.06 -12.93
C LEU A 217 0.63 -2.62 -12.20
N PHE A 218 0.86 -3.58 -11.33
CA PHE A 218 -0.19 -4.10 -10.48
C PHE A 218 0.34 -4.49 -9.11
N ARG A 219 -0.60 -4.61 -8.16
CA ARG A 219 -0.33 -4.99 -6.78
C ARG A 219 -1.39 -5.97 -6.31
N VAL A 220 -0.99 -7.01 -5.60
CA VAL A 220 -1.90 -7.99 -5.02
C VAL A 220 -1.95 -7.83 -3.51
N THR A 221 -3.16 -7.77 -2.94
CA THR A 221 -3.36 -7.88 -1.49
C THR A 221 -3.96 -9.26 -1.19
N ARG A 222 -3.37 -9.96 -0.23
CA ARG A 222 -3.81 -11.30 0.20
C ARG A 222 -4.44 -11.24 1.58
N ASN A 223 -5.35 -12.16 1.83
CA ASN A 223 -5.84 -12.39 3.19
C ASN A 223 -4.66 -12.68 4.14
N ALA A 224 -4.63 -12.03 5.29
CA ALA A 224 -3.61 -12.23 6.32
C ALA A 224 -4.20 -12.87 7.59
N ASP A 225 -5.53 -13.04 7.63
CA ASP A 225 -6.21 -13.65 8.76
C ASP A 225 -6.05 -15.17 8.71
N ILE A 226 -5.25 -15.70 9.62
CA ILE A 226 -5.18 -17.13 9.90
C ILE A 226 -5.89 -17.30 11.23
N THR A 227 -7.13 -17.73 11.19
CA THR A 227 -7.78 -18.30 12.36
C THR A 227 -7.02 -19.56 12.73
N VAL A 228 -6.23 -19.49 13.80
CA VAL A 228 -5.75 -20.67 14.50
C VAL A 228 -7.00 -21.24 15.16
N ASP A 229 -7.51 -22.37 14.67
CA ASP A 229 -8.49 -23.14 15.41
C ASP A 229 -7.84 -23.50 16.76
N GLU A 230 -8.30 -22.87 17.84
CA GLU A 230 -7.79 -23.08 19.20
C GLU A 230 -7.90 -24.57 19.63
N GLY A 231 -8.65 -25.39 18.89
CA GLY A 231 -8.78 -26.83 19.07
C GLY A 231 -7.62 -27.68 18.56
N MET A 232 -6.64 -27.12 17.85
CA MET A 232 -5.46 -27.87 17.35
C MET A 232 -4.22 -27.75 18.24
N MET A 233 -4.29 -27.15 19.41
CA MET A 233 -3.22 -27.22 20.39
C MET A 233 -3.32 -28.54 21.21
N ASP A 234 -3.01 -29.62 20.55
CA ASP A 234 -2.68 -30.85 21.26
C ASP A 234 -1.31 -30.65 21.94
N HIS A 235 -1.18 -30.96 23.21
CA HIS A 235 -0.04 -30.61 24.06
C HIS A 235 1.30 -31.21 23.62
N ASP A 236 1.32 -32.06 22.59
CA ASP A 236 2.50 -32.78 22.11
C ASP A 236 3.05 -32.26 20.75
N VAL A 237 2.50 -31.18 20.17
CA VAL A 237 2.98 -30.68 18.89
C VAL A 237 4.01 -29.55 19.11
N ASP A 238 5.20 -29.68 18.52
CA ASP A 238 6.21 -28.64 18.56
C ASP A 238 5.65 -27.36 17.96
N PHE A 239 5.51 -26.29 18.78
CA PHE A 239 5.03 -24.98 18.42
C PHE A 239 5.78 -24.40 17.19
N ARG A 240 7.05 -24.79 17.03
CA ARG A 240 7.90 -24.41 15.90
C ARG A 240 7.41 -24.99 14.58
N ASP A 241 6.97 -26.25 14.58
CA ASP A 241 6.46 -26.91 13.37
C ASP A 241 5.08 -26.37 13.01
N VAL A 242 4.21 -26.13 13.99
CA VAL A 242 2.90 -25.48 13.79
C VAL A 242 3.10 -24.08 13.21
N MET A 243 3.99 -23.26 13.76
CA MET A 243 4.28 -21.92 13.24
C MET A 243 4.92 -21.96 11.86
N SER A 244 5.80 -22.91 11.58
CA SER A 244 6.40 -23.09 10.24
C SER A 244 5.33 -23.46 9.20
N GLU A 245 4.39 -24.32 9.55
CA GLU A 245 3.28 -24.70 8.67
C GLU A 245 2.28 -23.55 8.48
N LEU A 246 1.96 -22.81 9.54
CA LEU A 246 1.15 -21.59 9.48
C LEU A 246 1.80 -20.53 8.59
N LEU A 247 3.11 -20.33 8.71
CA LEU A 247 3.85 -19.41 7.84
C LEU A 247 3.85 -19.85 6.37
N LYS A 248 3.91 -21.16 6.10
CA LYS A 248 3.76 -21.72 4.74
C LYS A 248 2.34 -21.51 4.20
N LYS A 249 1.31 -21.72 5.01
CA LYS A 249 -0.09 -21.44 4.67
C LYS A 249 -0.32 -19.94 4.43
N ARG A 250 0.28 -19.08 5.25
CA ARG A 250 0.22 -17.62 5.09
C ARG A 250 0.70 -17.13 3.72
N ARG A 251 1.73 -17.76 3.17
CA ARG A 251 2.23 -17.44 1.82
C ARG A 251 1.23 -17.78 0.71
N LYS A 252 0.31 -18.71 0.97
CA LYS A 252 -0.69 -19.20 0.00
C LYS A 252 -2.09 -18.63 0.18
N LEU A 253 -2.26 -17.62 1.05
CA LEU A 253 -3.59 -17.06 1.31
C LEU A 253 -4.20 -16.44 0.05
N ALA A 254 -5.52 -16.53 -0.05
CA ALA A 254 -6.28 -16.05 -1.20
C ALA A 254 -6.01 -14.56 -1.50
N ALA A 255 -5.91 -14.22 -2.76
CA ALA A 255 -5.87 -12.83 -3.17
C ALA A 255 -7.28 -12.21 -2.98
N VAL A 256 -7.33 -11.10 -2.23
CA VAL A 256 -8.58 -10.42 -1.89
C VAL A 256 -8.75 -9.09 -2.61
N ARG A 257 -7.68 -8.54 -3.19
CA ARG A 257 -7.70 -7.31 -3.99
C ARG A 257 -6.59 -7.31 -5.04
N LEU A 258 -6.92 -6.80 -6.24
CA LEU A 258 -5.97 -6.42 -7.27
C LEU A 258 -6.06 -4.91 -7.52
N GLN A 259 -4.92 -4.25 -7.55
CA GLN A 259 -4.79 -2.84 -7.87
C GLN A 259 -3.92 -2.68 -9.11
N PHE A 260 -4.28 -1.75 -9.99
CA PHE A 260 -3.61 -1.50 -11.27
C PHE A 260 -3.24 -0.03 -11.40
N TRP A 261 -2.14 0.25 -12.11
CA TRP A 261 -1.68 1.62 -12.37
C TRP A 261 -0.99 1.72 -13.75
N PRO A 262 -1.15 2.82 -14.49
CA PRO A 262 -2.24 3.82 -14.36
C PRO A 262 -3.51 3.33 -15.04
N GLU A 263 -3.40 2.47 -16.04
CA GLU A 263 -4.48 1.83 -16.78
C GLU A 263 -4.32 0.31 -16.73
N ALA A 264 -5.43 -0.38 -16.80
CA ALA A 264 -5.46 -1.83 -16.76
C ALA A 264 -6.03 -2.39 -18.06
N PRO A 265 -5.18 -2.80 -19.03
CA PRO A 265 -5.63 -3.47 -20.22
C PRO A 265 -6.45 -4.70 -19.87
N GLN A 266 -7.65 -4.84 -20.45
CA GLN A 266 -8.64 -5.86 -20.06
C GLN A 266 -8.10 -7.30 -20.18
N GLU A 267 -7.23 -7.56 -21.13
CA GLU A 267 -6.59 -8.88 -21.31
C GLU A 267 -5.65 -9.22 -20.16
N ILE A 268 -4.90 -8.22 -19.66
CA ILE A 268 -4.03 -8.38 -18.50
C ILE A 268 -4.87 -8.57 -17.24
N VAL A 269 -5.92 -7.76 -17.06
CA VAL A 269 -6.84 -7.90 -15.92
C VAL A 269 -7.46 -9.29 -15.89
N LYS A 270 -7.99 -9.75 -17.04
CA LYS A 270 -8.58 -11.09 -17.17
C LYS A 270 -7.56 -12.17 -16.83
N PHE A 271 -6.36 -12.10 -17.42
CA PHE A 271 -5.29 -13.05 -17.17
C PHE A 271 -4.95 -13.15 -15.67
N LEU A 272 -4.73 -12.02 -14.99
CA LEU A 272 -4.39 -12.01 -13.58
C LEU A 272 -5.53 -12.48 -12.69
N ARG A 273 -6.77 -12.10 -13.02
CA ARG A 273 -7.96 -12.58 -12.30
C ARG A 273 -8.09 -14.10 -12.36
N ASP A 274 -7.91 -14.67 -13.55
CA ASP A 274 -8.01 -16.12 -13.77
C ASP A 274 -6.90 -16.87 -13.01
N LYS A 275 -5.67 -16.35 -13.02
CA LYS A 275 -4.53 -16.94 -12.30
C LYS A 275 -4.59 -16.80 -10.78
N LEU A 276 -5.17 -15.72 -10.27
CA LEU A 276 -5.24 -15.40 -8.84
C LEU A 276 -6.62 -15.68 -8.23
N VAL A 277 -7.59 -16.08 -9.05
CA VAL A 277 -8.98 -16.38 -8.64
C VAL A 277 -9.62 -15.17 -7.92
N VAL A 278 -9.49 -13.97 -8.54
CA VAL A 278 -10.03 -12.74 -7.98
C VAL A 278 -11.26 -12.30 -8.77
N PRO A 279 -12.41 -12.05 -8.13
CA PRO A 279 -13.60 -11.50 -8.77
C PRO A 279 -13.37 -10.10 -9.36
N ALA A 280 -14.18 -9.73 -10.37
CA ALA A 280 -14.03 -8.44 -11.07
C ALA A 280 -14.21 -7.23 -10.15
N ASP A 281 -15.12 -7.33 -9.20
CA ASP A 281 -15.49 -6.30 -8.24
C ASP A 281 -14.38 -5.99 -7.20
N ARG A 282 -13.31 -6.78 -7.19
CA ARG A 282 -12.13 -6.57 -6.33
C ARG A 282 -10.89 -6.11 -7.11
N CYS A 283 -11.10 -5.64 -8.33
CA CYS A 283 -10.08 -5.07 -9.20
C CYS A 283 -10.25 -3.55 -9.25
N TYR A 284 -9.23 -2.81 -8.85
CA TYR A 284 -9.27 -1.35 -8.75
C TYR A 284 -8.16 -0.75 -9.60
N THR A 285 -8.49 0.26 -10.40
CA THR A 285 -7.49 1.07 -11.12
C THR A 285 -7.33 2.39 -10.38
N GLN A 286 -6.09 2.87 -10.24
CA GLN A 286 -5.76 4.09 -9.53
C GLN A 286 -4.64 4.87 -10.21
N THR A 287 -4.56 6.16 -9.95
CA THR A 287 -3.49 7.07 -10.43
C THR A 287 -2.57 7.55 -9.31
N SER A 288 -2.96 7.36 -8.06
CA SER A 288 -2.07 7.47 -6.89
C SER A 288 -1.12 6.27 -6.81
N PRO A 289 0.00 6.36 -6.08
CA PRO A 289 0.95 5.25 -5.96
C PRO A 289 0.29 3.95 -5.46
N LEU A 290 0.65 2.82 -6.06
CA LEU A 290 0.15 1.50 -5.64
C LEU A 290 0.58 1.15 -4.20
N ASP A 291 1.77 1.60 -3.80
CA ASP A 291 2.24 1.53 -2.41
C ASP A 291 2.19 2.90 -1.76
N SER A 292 1.12 3.16 -1.02
CA SER A 292 0.96 4.43 -0.28
C SER A 292 2.04 4.64 0.79
N GLY A 293 2.73 3.59 1.24
CA GLY A 293 3.87 3.68 2.15
C GLY A 293 5.02 4.51 1.59
N SER A 294 5.16 4.58 0.26
CA SER A 294 6.13 5.44 -0.43
C SER A 294 5.93 6.93 -0.14
N LEU A 295 4.70 7.35 0.18
CA LEU A 295 4.39 8.74 0.53
C LEU A 295 4.99 9.14 1.89
N PHE A 296 5.15 8.21 2.84
CA PHE A 296 5.90 8.49 4.07
C PHE A 296 7.38 8.76 3.77
N LYS A 297 7.98 8.03 2.83
CA LYS A 297 9.36 8.25 2.39
C LYS A 297 9.51 9.60 1.69
N LEU A 298 8.54 9.97 0.84
CA LEU A 298 8.48 11.29 0.20
C LEU A 298 8.42 12.40 1.26
N ALA A 299 7.48 12.34 2.21
CA ALA A 299 7.36 13.33 3.28
C ALA A 299 8.61 13.38 4.17
N GLY A 300 9.19 12.22 4.50
CA GLY A 300 10.41 12.13 5.30
C GLY A 300 11.60 12.80 4.63
N ARG A 301 11.77 12.65 3.32
CA ARG A 301 12.83 13.31 2.55
C ARG A 301 12.65 14.83 2.53
N ILE A 302 11.42 15.30 2.24
CA ILE A 302 11.11 16.74 2.25
C ILE A 302 11.39 17.34 3.62
N SER A 303 11.05 16.63 4.70
CA SER A 303 11.35 17.06 6.08
C SER A 303 12.85 17.12 6.36
N ALA A 304 13.63 16.19 5.82
CA ALA A 304 15.08 16.11 6.03
C ALA A 304 15.85 17.20 5.28
N ASP A 305 15.33 17.72 4.16
CA ASP A 305 15.96 18.79 3.39
C ASP A 305 16.02 20.14 4.15
N GLY A 306 15.39 20.25 5.35
CA GLY A 306 15.62 21.31 6.36
C GLY A 306 15.08 22.71 6.03
N GLY A 307 14.85 23.00 4.74
CA GLY A 307 14.37 24.34 4.28
C GLY A 307 12.86 24.56 4.37
N HIS A 308 12.10 23.51 4.67
CA HIS A 308 10.63 23.48 4.52
C HIS A 308 9.89 23.17 5.84
N THR A 309 10.34 23.78 6.95
CA THR A 309 9.74 23.53 8.28
C THR A 309 8.25 23.92 8.33
N ALA A 310 7.82 24.90 7.52
CA ALA A 310 6.42 25.29 7.42
C ALA A 310 5.50 24.23 6.80
N LEU A 311 6.07 23.22 6.11
CA LEU A 311 5.30 22.12 5.52
C LEU A 311 4.92 21.05 6.53
N PHE A 312 5.39 21.13 7.75
CA PHE A 312 5.13 20.15 8.82
C PHE A 312 4.72 20.83 10.11
N TYR A 313 4.00 20.11 10.95
CA TYR A 313 3.78 20.58 12.32
C TYR A 313 5.11 20.61 13.08
N PRO A 314 5.31 21.59 13.98
CA PRO A 314 6.47 21.59 14.84
C PRO A 314 6.48 20.34 15.72
N ALA A 315 7.68 19.80 15.97
CA ALA A 315 7.82 18.63 16.83
C ALA A 315 7.27 18.92 18.22
N ALA A 316 6.25 18.19 18.63
CA ALA A 316 5.71 18.30 19.99
C ALA A 316 6.71 17.74 21.00
N LYS A 317 7.01 18.52 22.04
CA LYS A 317 7.80 18.04 23.17
C LYS A 317 6.85 17.56 24.26
N PRO A 318 6.96 16.31 24.72
CA PRO A 318 6.14 15.84 25.81
C PRO A 318 6.34 16.71 27.05
N MET A 319 5.25 17.05 27.75
CA MET A 319 5.27 17.76 28.99
C MET A 319 6.09 16.95 30.01
N GLN A 320 7.12 17.54 30.58
CA GLN A 320 7.96 16.89 31.57
C GLN A 320 7.30 16.98 32.97
N ALA A 321 7.56 15.99 33.79
CA ALA A 321 7.18 16.04 35.18
C ALA A 321 7.96 17.18 35.90
N PRO A 322 7.37 17.83 36.94
CA PRO A 322 8.07 18.80 37.76
C PRO A 322 9.38 18.26 38.36
N ALA A 323 10.31 19.16 38.65
CA ALA A 323 11.53 18.76 39.34
C ALA A 323 11.20 18.14 40.70
N GLY A 324 11.81 16.99 41.01
CA GLY A 324 11.53 16.26 42.27
C GLY A 324 10.23 15.45 42.26
N TYR A 325 9.50 15.37 41.13
CA TYR A 325 8.32 14.56 41.01
C TYR A 325 8.70 13.06 41.04
N ASP A 326 8.17 12.38 42.07
CA ASP A 326 8.28 10.91 42.19
C ASP A 326 6.92 10.25 41.97
N LEU A 327 6.77 9.61 40.81
CA LEU A 327 5.52 8.97 40.43
C LEU A 327 5.10 7.86 41.40
N TYR A 328 6.06 7.10 41.96
CA TYR A 328 5.76 6.06 42.95
C TYR A 328 5.10 6.62 44.20
N THR A 329 5.62 7.72 44.72
CA THR A 329 5.05 8.41 45.87
C THR A 329 3.67 8.98 45.56
N GLU A 330 3.45 9.50 44.36
CA GLU A 330 2.16 10.08 43.99
C GLU A 330 1.07 9.03 43.79
N VAL A 331 1.39 7.89 43.12
CA VAL A 331 0.44 6.78 42.91
C VAL A 331 -0.02 6.17 44.26
N ARG A 332 0.82 6.23 45.28
CA ARG A 332 0.42 5.77 46.62
C ARG A 332 -0.56 6.70 47.36
N LYS A 333 -0.69 7.93 46.92
CA LYS A 333 -1.58 8.94 47.53
C LYS A 333 -2.91 9.04 46.79
N HIS A 334 -2.88 8.92 45.45
CA HIS A 334 -4.05 9.06 44.59
C HIS A 334 -3.81 8.42 43.22
N ASP A 335 -4.88 8.26 42.43
CA ASP A 335 -4.80 7.80 41.06
C ASP A 335 -4.11 8.86 40.19
N VAL A 336 -3.21 8.43 39.29
CA VAL A 336 -2.49 9.30 38.37
C VAL A 336 -2.84 8.92 36.94
N LEU A 337 -3.46 9.86 36.20
CA LEU A 337 -3.72 9.73 34.78
C LEU A 337 -2.56 10.31 33.97
N LEU A 338 -1.97 9.50 33.10
CA LEU A 338 -0.92 9.89 32.19
C LEU A 338 -1.41 9.80 30.74
N ALA A 339 -1.39 10.92 30.03
CA ALA A 339 -1.81 11.00 28.64
C ALA A 339 -0.59 10.99 27.69
N TYR A 340 -0.24 9.81 27.17
CA TYR A 340 0.82 9.68 26.17
C TYR A 340 0.29 9.97 24.76
N PRO A 341 1.12 10.55 23.88
CA PRO A 341 2.52 11.01 24.01
C PRO A 341 2.65 12.45 24.55
N TYR A 342 1.58 13.07 25.03
CA TYR A 342 1.56 14.48 25.45
C TYR A 342 2.29 14.71 26.78
N GLN A 343 2.35 13.69 27.62
CA GLN A 343 3.16 13.65 28.83
C GLN A 343 4.33 12.70 28.67
N SER A 344 5.45 12.99 29.34
CA SER A 344 6.64 12.13 29.28
C SER A 344 6.42 10.82 30.01
N ILE A 345 6.73 9.69 29.36
CA ILE A 345 6.73 8.35 29.97
C ILE A 345 7.91 8.12 30.94
N ARG A 346 8.92 9.00 30.92
CA ARG A 346 10.15 8.81 31.71
C ARG A 346 9.93 8.63 33.21
N PRO A 347 9.00 9.34 33.89
CA PRO A 347 8.71 9.10 35.29
C PRO A 347 8.24 7.68 35.57
N PHE A 348 7.42 7.10 34.67
CA PHE A 348 6.94 5.73 34.79
C PHE A 348 8.07 4.69 34.58
N ILE A 349 8.95 4.91 33.60
CA ILE A 349 10.07 3.98 33.36
C ILE A 349 11.08 4.01 34.52
N LYS A 350 11.18 5.11 35.24
CA LYS A 350 12.07 5.25 36.39
C LYS A 350 11.47 4.76 37.71
N MET A 351 10.19 4.48 37.75
CA MET A 351 9.49 3.90 38.89
C MET A 351 9.87 2.43 39.12
#